data_a651b53155ea261c08b65cdaab66949d
#
_entry.id   a651b53155ea261c08b65cdaab66949d
#
_cell.length_a   1.000
_cell.length_b   1.000
_cell.length_c   1.000
_cell.angle_alpha   90.00
_cell.angle_beta   90.00
_cell.angle_gamma   90.00
#
_symmetry.space_group_name_H-M   'P 1'
#
loop_
_entity.id
_entity.type
_entity.pdbx_description
1 polymer ?
#
loop_
_entity_poly.entity_id
_entity_poly.type
_entity_poly.pdbx_seq_one_letter_code
_entity_poly.pdbx_strand_id
1 'polypeptide(L)'
;MRFEPILVGLCSMQMARYIVWFVIITGCIAQEDMDRKVFLFPKETATSYITLKPEQSEPLKKFTVCLQSYTQLTREHSLFSMANSGTESDNTFLIYLKPPNYCMVYINQEEIRFRIDSEVLELKHTCASWDSDTGVVQLWINGKAYPRRVSNKGFTILAPYSIILGQEQDSYGGGFDAKQSFVGEISDVHMWDYVLTFEDINNVLSNVKNGNVVSWKSLWYESKGEVFVQPKLQCTSWGYSTRQYYPCS
;
A
#
# COMPACT_ATOMS: atom_id res chain seq x y z
N MET A 1 8.97 26.21 72.52
CA MET A 1 9.26 27.22 71.51
C MET A 1 9.39 26.51 70.15
N ARG A 2 8.59 26.95 69.25
CA ARG A 2 8.40 26.44 67.92
C ARG A 2 9.69 26.34 67.13
N PHE A 3 9.85 25.26 66.34
CA PHE A 3 10.59 25.28 65.09
C PHE A 3 9.72 24.66 64.00
N GLU A 4 9.57 25.46 63.02
CA GLU A 4 8.75 25.29 61.77
C GLU A 4 9.27 24.21 60.86
N PRO A 5 8.40 23.56 60.06
CA PRO A 5 8.79 22.71 58.93
C PRO A 5 8.66 23.49 57.61
N ILE A 6 9.76 24.04 57.11
CA ILE A 6 9.81 24.64 55.78
C ILE A 6 10.96 23.96 55.03
N LEU A 7 10.73 22.77 54.50
CA LEU A 7 11.61 22.19 53.44
C LEU A 7 11.02 20.99 52.70
N VAL A 8 9.71 20.83 52.64
CA VAL A 8 9.09 19.72 51.90
C VAL A 8 8.36 20.18 50.62
N GLY A 9 8.24 21.52 50.42
CA GLY A 9 7.44 22.06 49.28
C GLY A 9 8.16 22.21 47.95
N LEU A 10 9.49 22.12 47.87
CA LEU A 10 10.25 22.45 46.66
C LEU A 10 10.69 21.24 45.81
N CYS A 11 10.61 20.05 46.35
CA CYS A 11 11.02 18.85 45.62
C CYS A 11 9.89 18.23 44.73
N SER A 12 8.61 18.54 45.05
CA SER A 12 7.49 17.98 44.30
C SER A 12 7.14 18.74 43.00
N MET A 13 7.54 20.02 42.90
CA MET A 13 7.26 20.82 41.71
C MET A 13 8.29 20.62 40.59
N GLN A 14 9.50 20.14 40.86
CA GLN A 14 10.49 19.85 39.81
C GLN A 14 10.30 18.48 39.15
N MET A 15 9.77 17.50 39.86
CA MET A 15 9.50 16.18 39.26
C MET A 15 8.30 16.19 38.31
N ALA A 16 7.31 17.04 38.54
CA ALA A 16 6.16 17.19 37.64
C ALA A 16 6.53 17.83 36.29
N ARG A 17 7.64 18.60 36.23
CA ARG A 17 8.11 19.21 34.96
C ARG A 17 8.87 18.26 34.06
N TYR A 18 9.43 17.18 34.57
CA TYR A 18 10.15 16.18 33.76
C TYR A 18 9.22 15.08 33.21
N ILE A 19 8.06 14.86 33.81
CA ILE A 19 7.09 13.85 33.36
C ILE A 19 6.32 14.33 32.12
N VAL A 20 6.14 15.65 31.95
CA VAL A 20 5.39 16.22 30.81
C VAL A 20 6.15 16.13 29.47
N TRP A 21 7.49 15.96 29.51
CA TRP A 21 8.30 15.89 28.29
C TRP A 21 8.50 14.47 27.73
N PHE A 22 8.06 13.43 28.45
CA PHE A 22 8.22 12.03 27.99
C PHE A 22 6.96 11.42 27.35
N VAL A 23 5.87 12.15 27.21
CA VAL A 23 4.58 11.64 26.69
C VAL A 23 4.34 12.00 25.21
N ILE A 24 5.29 12.65 24.52
CA ILE A 24 5.04 13.16 23.14
C ILE A 24 5.80 12.36 22.07
N ILE A 25 6.16 11.09 22.29
CA ILE A 25 6.70 10.23 21.23
C ILE A 25 6.04 8.84 21.30
N THR A 26 4.74 8.80 21.33
CA THR A 26 4.01 7.65 20.81
C THR A 26 3.37 8.12 19.52
N GLY A 27 3.95 7.71 18.39
CA GLY A 27 3.31 7.89 17.09
C GLY A 27 1.88 7.35 17.21
N CYS A 28 0.90 8.23 17.15
CA CYS A 28 -0.51 7.84 17.19
C CYS A 28 -0.79 7.11 15.87
N ILE A 29 -0.79 5.77 15.90
CA ILE A 29 -1.34 4.98 14.81
C ILE A 29 -2.85 5.22 14.92
N ALA A 30 -3.41 6.00 14.02
CA ALA A 30 -4.84 6.25 13.93
C ALA A 30 -5.38 5.64 12.65
N GLN A 31 -6.57 5.07 12.73
CA GLN A 31 -7.32 4.73 11.54
C GLN A 31 -7.76 6.03 10.85
N GLU A 32 -7.50 6.15 9.56
CA GLU A 32 -7.83 7.34 8.79
C GLU A 32 -8.74 6.99 7.59
N ASP A 33 -9.76 7.81 7.38
CA ASP A 33 -10.53 7.80 6.15
C ASP A 33 -9.74 8.55 5.07
N MET A 34 -9.27 7.77 4.10
CA MET A 34 -8.50 8.26 2.97
C MET A 34 -9.36 8.50 1.72
N ASP A 35 -10.69 8.45 1.83
CA ASP A 35 -11.57 8.77 0.71
C ASP A 35 -11.20 10.15 0.12
N ARG A 36 -11.09 10.22 -1.21
CA ARG A 36 -10.67 11.43 -1.96
C ARG A 36 -9.28 11.99 -1.58
N LYS A 37 -8.40 11.18 -1.00
CA LYS A 37 -7.02 11.55 -0.71
C LYS A 37 -6.05 10.67 -1.50
N VAL A 38 -4.80 11.11 -1.57
CA VAL A 38 -3.70 10.37 -2.17
C VAL A 38 -2.48 10.41 -1.25
N PHE A 39 -1.62 9.40 -1.32
CA PHE A 39 -0.24 9.51 -0.89
C PHE A 39 0.59 10.07 -2.03
N LEU A 40 1.18 11.24 -1.83
CA LEU A 40 2.12 11.87 -2.76
C LEU A 40 3.56 11.53 -2.34
N PHE A 41 4.28 10.85 -3.22
CA PHE A 41 5.70 10.56 -3.15
C PHE A 41 6.46 11.56 -4.02
N PRO A 42 7.11 12.59 -3.43
CA PRO A 42 7.57 13.76 -4.21
C PRO A 42 8.87 13.51 -4.97
N LYS A 43 9.68 12.52 -4.56
CA LYS A 43 11.01 12.31 -5.11
C LYS A 43 11.51 10.87 -4.99
N GLU A 44 12.50 10.55 -5.82
CA GLU A 44 13.25 9.29 -5.74
C GLU A 44 14.07 9.23 -4.45
N THR A 45 13.85 8.20 -3.62
CA THR A 45 14.55 7.99 -2.35
C THR A 45 14.32 6.58 -1.83
N ALA A 46 15.25 6.05 -1.05
CA ALA A 46 15.09 4.78 -0.33
C ALA A 46 14.48 4.94 1.08
N THR A 47 14.06 6.16 1.47
CA THR A 47 13.62 6.44 2.85
C THR A 47 12.17 6.88 2.99
N SER A 48 11.47 7.13 1.86
CA SER A 48 10.08 7.57 1.85
C SER A 48 9.17 6.41 1.43
N TYR A 49 8.29 6.00 2.33
CA TYR A 49 7.37 4.89 2.12
C TYR A 49 6.19 4.92 3.09
N ILE A 50 5.15 4.18 2.75
CA ILE A 50 4.01 3.91 3.63
C ILE A 50 4.04 2.44 4.02
N THR A 51 3.97 2.16 5.32
CA THR A 51 3.68 0.82 5.84
C THR A 51 2.19 0.70 6.09
N LEU A 52 1.52 -0.22 5.42
CA LEU A 52 0.13 -0.54 5.68
C LEU A 52 0.01 -1.56 6.82
N LYS A 53 -0.97 -1.36 7.68
CA LYS A 53 -1.31 -2.27 8.79
C LYS A 53 -2.64 -2.94 8.45
N PRO A 54 -2.65 -4.21 8.02
CA PRO A 54 -3.90 -4.93 7.79
C PRO A 54 -4.70 -5.07 9.09
N GLU A 55 -6.02 -5.03 9.01
CA GLU A 55 -6.89 -5.22 10.18
C GLU A 55 -6.74 -6.62 10.80
N GLN A 56 -6.46 -7.60 9.96
CA GLN A 56 -6.16 -8.98 10.36
C GLN A 56 -4.94 -9.46 9.59
N SER A 57 -4.08 -10.21 10.26
CA SER A 57 -2.89 -10.81 9.67
C SER A 57 -2.98 -12.33 9.76
N GLU A 58 -3.82 -12.89 8.91
CA GLU A 58 -4.00 -14.34 8.78
C GLU A 58 -3.22 -14.88 7.57
N PRO A 59 -2.84 -16.17 7.55
CA PRO A 59 -2.22 -16.77 6.37
C PRO A 59 -3.13 -16.67 5.13
N LEU A 60 -2.56 -16.29 4.00
CA LEU A 60 -3.30 -16.07 2.76
C LEU A 60 -3.06 -17.22 1.78
N LYS A 61 -4.16 -17.82 1.30
CA LYS A 61 -4.18 -18.77 0.18
C LYS A 61 -4.82 -18.18 -1.06
N LYS A 62 -5.60 -17.12 -0.89
CA LYS A 62 -6.26 -16.38 -1.97
C LYS A 62 -6.24 -14.92 -1.60
N PHE A 63 -6.07 -14.06 -2.58
CA PHE A 63 -6.21 -12.63 -2.34
C PHE A 63 -6.42 -11.86 -3.64
N THR A 64 -6.87 -10.62 -3.49
CA THR A 64 -6.86 -9.60 -4.52
C THR A 64 -6.33 -8.31 -3.93
N VAL A 65 -5.46 -7.61 -4.65
CA VAL A 65 -5.00 -6.26 -4.35
C VAL A 65 -5.39 -5.34 -5.50
N CYS A 66 -5.99 -4.21 -5.19
CA CYS A 66 -6.28 -3.13 -6.13
C CYS A 66 -5.74 -1.81 -5.61
N LEU A 67 -5.27 -0.96 -6.51
CA LEU A 67 -4.82 0.40 -6.20
C LEU A 67 -4.93 1.30 -7.43
N GLN A 68 -4.90 2.61 -7.20
CA GLN A 68 -4.70 3.59 -8.27
C GLN A 68 -3.32 4.23 -8.15
N SER A 69 -2.66 4.43 -9.28
CA SER A 69 -1.37 5.12 -9.36
C SER A 69 -1.36 6.15 -10.47
N TYR A 70 -0.73 7.32 -10.21
CA TYR A 70 -0.53 8.37 -11.19
C TYR A 70 0.93 8.82 -11.14
N THR A 71 1.68 8.61 -12.22
CA THR A 71 3.12 8.87 -12.25
C THR A 71 3.61 9.23 -13.66
N GLN A 72 4.73 9.98 -13.71
CA GLN A 72 5.48 10.27 -14.93
C GLN A 72 6.75 9.40 -15.06
N LEU A 73 6.92 8.41 -14.19
CA LEU A 73 8.11 7.56 -14.21
C LEU A 73 8.17 6.74 -15.50
N THR A 74 9.35 6.79 -16.15
CA THR A 74 9.70 5.96 -17.30
C THR A 74 10.64 4.81 -16.94
N ARG A 75 11.17 4.80 -15.72
CA ARG A 75 11.93 3.70 -15.14
C ARG A 75 11.02 2.71 -14.41
N GLU A 76 11.55 1.56 -14.10
CA GLU A 76 10.86 0.57 -13.26
C GLU A 76 10.64 1.07 -11.83
N HIS A 77 9.53 0.64 -11.22
CA HIS A 77 9.14 1.06 -9.88
C HIS A 77 8.10 0.13 -9.24
N SER A 78 8.11 0.10 -7.91
CA SER A 78 7.17 -0.67 -7.11
C SER A 78 5.88 0.11 -6.85
N LEU A 79 4.75 -0.58 -6.95
CA LEU A 79 3.45 -0.04 -6.53
C LEU A 79 3.00 -0.59 -5.17
N PHE A 80 3.18 -1.89 -4.96
CA PHE A 80 2.74 -2.61 -3.76
C PHE A 80 3.70 -3.76 -3.51
N SER A 81 4.35 -3.77 -2.37
CA SER A 81 5.32 -4.80 -1.98
C SER A 81 4.89 -5.46 -0.68
N MET A 82 4.86 -6.79 -0.66
CA MET A 82 4.58 -7.58 0.52
C MET A 82 5.68 -8.61 0.74
N ALA A 83 6.23 -8.63 1.95
CA ALA A 83 7.29 -9.52 2.39
C ALA A 83 6.88 -10.27 3.66
N ASN A 84 7.32 -11.52 3.81
CA ASN A 84 7.17 -12.29 5.04
C ASN A 84 8.37 -12.11 5.97
N SER A 85 8.21 -12.49 7.23
CA SER A 85 9.31 -12.46 8.22
C SER A 85 10.32 -13.62 8.08
N GLY A 86 10.15 -14.54 7.12
CA GLY A 86 11.07 -15.66 6.86
C GLY A 86 12.32 -15.27 6.07
N THR A 87 13.27 -16.19 5.99
CA THR A 87 14.55 -16.01 5.27
C THR A 87 14.37 -16.22 3.79
N GLU A 88 14.13 -15.45 2.89
CA GLU A 88 13.95 -15.58 1.43
C GLU A 88 12.53 -15.21 0.97
N SER A 89 11.91 -14.24 1.61
CA SER A 89 10.52 -13.91 1.33
C SER A 89 10.26 -12.42 1.17
N ASP A 90 11.23 -11.70 0.63
CA ASP A 90 11.13 -10.28 0.28
C ASP A 90 10.07 -10.01 -0.80
N ASN A 91 10.01 -10.83 -1.86
CA ASN A 91 9.01 -10.75 -2.92
C ASN A 91 7.91 -11.82 -2.75
N THR A 92 7.31 -11.90 -1.55
CA THR A 92 6.17 -12.79 -1.29
C THR A 92 5.00 -12.45 -2.20
N PHE A 93 4.69 -11.14 -2.35
CA PHE A 93 3.83 -10.59 -3.38
C PHE A 93 4.29 -9.18 -3.74
N LEU A 94 4.43 -8.91 -5.04
CA LEU A 94 4.86 -7.61 -5.52
C LEU A 94 4.10 -7.23 -6.80
N ILE A 95 3.62 -6.00 -6.88
CA ILE A 95 3.16 -5.38 -8.12
C ILE A 95 4.21 -4.35 -8.53
N TYR A 96 4.85 -4.60 -9.66
CA TYR A 96 6.00 -3.84 -10.14
C TYR A 96 5.81 -3.43 -11.59
N LEU A 97 5.90 -2.14 -11.87
CA LEU A 97 5.80 -1.63 -13.24
C LEU A 97 7.17 -1.50 -13.88
N LYS A 98 7.28 -1.98 -15.12
CA LYS A 98 8.44 -1.82 -15.98
C LYS A 98 8.02 -1.15 -17.28
N PRO A 99 7.98 0.20 -17.27
CA PRO A 99 7.63 0.95 -18.47
C PRO A 99 8.51 0.59 -19.68
N PRO A 100 8.01 0.73 -20.92
CA PRO A 100 6.71 1.33 -21.21
C PRO A 100 5.52 0.37 -21.13
N ASN A 101 5.70 -0.94 -21.14
CA ASN A 101 4.59 -1.87 -21.44
C ASN A 101 4.66 -3.21 -20.71
N TYR A 102 5.27 -3.24 -19.52
CA TYR A 102 5.24 -4.44 -18.69
C TYR A 102 4.77 -4.13 -17.26
N CYS A 103 3.92 -5.02 -16.74
CA CYS A 103 3.60 -5.15 -15.33
C CYS A 103 4.06 -6.52 -14.87
N MET A 104 4.91 -6.57 -13.87
CA MET A 104 5.33 -7.80 -13.21
C MET A 104 4.54 -7.99 -11.94
N VAL A 105 4.05 -9.20 -11.74
CA VAL A 105 3.49 -9.66 -10.49
C VAL A 105 4.40 -10.77 -9.98
N TYR A 106 4.89 -10.63 -8.75
CA TYR A 106 5.68 -11.68 -8.12
C TYR A 106 4.82 -12.42 -7.11
N ILE A 107 4.93 -13.73 -7.09
CA ILE A 107 4.39 -14.61 -6.04
C ILE A 107 5.54 -15.49 -5.58
N ASN A 108 5.90 -15.40 -4.29
CA ASN A 108 6.97 -16.21 -3.70
C ASN A 108 8.23 -16.22 -4.58
N GLN A 109 8.79 -15.05 -4.87
CA GLN A 109 9.98 -14.81 -5.70
C GLN A 109 9.83 -15.09 -7.20
N GLU A 110 8.79 -15.77 -7.65
CA GLU A 110 8.58 -16.08 -9.07
C GLU A 110 7.99 -14.88 -9.81
N GLU A 111 8.73 -14.38 -10.82
CA GLU A 111 8.29 -13.29 -11.70
C GLU A 111 7.25 -13.77 -12.72
N ILE A 112 6.09 -13.13 -12.72
CA ILE A 112 5.03 -13.33 -13.72
C ILE A 112 4.88 -12.05 -14.52
N ARG A 113 5.30 -12.10 -15.78
CA ARG A 113 5.34 -10.93 -16.66
C ARG A 113 4.08 -10.80 -17.48
N PHE A 114 3.43 -9.65 -17.40
CA PHE A 114 2.31 -9.25 -18.23
C PHE A 114 2.73 -8.12 -19.17
N ARG A 115 2.48 -8.30 -20.47
CA ARG A 115 2.60 -7.20 -21.43
C ARG A 115 1.31 -6.39 -21.37
N ILE A 116 1.42 -5.14 -21.00
CA ILE A 116 0.30 -4.21 -20.84
C ILE A 116 0.33 -3.12 -21.91
N ASP A 117 -0.79 -2.41 -22.09
CA ASP A 117 -0.83 -1.27 -22.99
C ASP A 117 0.03 -0.12 -22.43
N SER A 118 0.78 0.51 -23.34
CA SER A 118 1.66 1.62 -22.98
C SER A 118 0.89 2.94 -23.06
N GLU A 119 0.40 3.43 -21.91
CA GLU A 119 -0.11 4.78 -21.79
C GLU A 119 0.69 5.54 -20.75
N VAL A 120 1.36 6.59 -21.18
CA VAL A 120 2.12 7.51 -20.31
C VAL A 120 1.16 8.58 -19.81
N LEU A 121 1.31 9.01 -18.54
CA LEU A 121 0.48 10.05 -17.91
C LEU A 121 -1.01 9.68 -17.78
N GLU A 122 -1.30 8.46 -17.43
CA GLU A 122 -2.65 8.05 -17.13
C GLU A 122 -2.78 7.62 -15.67
N LEU A 123 -3.89 8.00 -15.04
CA LEU A 123 -4.28 7.40 -13.77
C LEU A 123 -4.60 5.92 -14.01
N LYS A 124 -3.77 5.02 -13.50
CA LYS A 124 -3.92 3.58 -13.67
C LYS A 124 -4.57 2.95 -12.46
N HIS A 125 -5.69 2.28 -12.67
CA HIS A 125 -6.25 1.35 -11.69
C HIS A 125 -5.69 -0.04 -11.99
N THR A 126 -4.90 -0.57 -11.07
CA THR A 126 -4.25 -1.87 -11.18
C THR A 126 -4.82 -2.81 -10.14
N CYS A 127 -5.31 -3.98 -10.59
CA CYS A 127 -5.70 -5.08 -9.70
C CYS A 127 -4.91 -6.34 -10.07
N ALA A 128 -4.42 -7.05 -9.06
CA ALA A 128 -3.84 -8.37 -9.21
C ALA A 128 -4.45 -9.33 -8.19
N SER A 129 -4.76 -10.54 -8.62
CA SER A 129 -5.25 -11.61 -7.74
C SER A 129 -4.47 -12.90 -7.93
N TRP A 130 -4.45 -13.71 -6.88
CA TRP A 130 -3.86 -15.04 -6.89
C TRP A 130 -4.71 -16.02 -6.08
N ASP A 131 -4.78 -17.25 -6.56
CA ASP A 131 -5.47 -18.37 -5.93
C ASP A 131 -4.51 -19.55 -5.80
N SER A 132 -4.13 -19.92 -4.58
CA SER A 132 -3.22 -21.02 -4.28
C SER A 132 -3.75 -22.38 -4.76
N ASP A 133 -5.05 -22.62 -4.69
CA ASP A 133 -5.62 -23.92 -5.05
C ASP A 133 -5.40 -24.25 -6.53
N THR A 134 -5.38 -23.23 -7.36
CA THR A 134 -5.18 -23.34 -8.81
C THR A 134 -3.82 -22.83 -9.29
N GLY A 135 -3.17 -21.98 -8.50
CA GLY A 135 -2.00 -21.18 -8.87
C GLY A 135 -2.34 -20.03 -9.82
N VAL A 136 -3.61 -19.79 -10.14
CA VAL A 136 -4.01 -18.77 -11.11
C VAL A 136 -3.70 -17.38 -10.61
N VAL A 137 -2.93 -16.62 -11.41
CA VAL A 137 -2.66 -15.20 -11.27
C VAL A 137 -3.43 -14.45 -12.35
N GLN A 138 -4.17 -13.42 -11.96
CA GLN A 138 -4.94 -12.58 -12.87
C GLN A 138 -4.58 -11.12 -12.66
N LEU A 139 -4.35 -10.40 -13.75
CA LEU A 139 -4.08 -8.96 -13.77
C LEU A 139 -5.22 -8.22 -14.48
N TRP A 140 -5.60 -7.06 -13.94
CA TRP A 140 -6.48 -6.08 -14.58
C TRP A 140 -5.82 -4.69 -14.53
N ILE A 141 -5.84 -4.00 -15.65
CA ILE A 141 -5.47 -2.59 -15.74
C ILE A 141 -6.66 -1.82 -16.28
N ASN A 142 -7.14 -0.83 -15.52
CA ASN A 142 -8.28 -0.01 -15.91
C ASN A 142 -9.54 -0.83 -16.28
N GLY A 143 -9.79 -1.92 -15.52
CA GLY A 143 -10.90 -2.84 -15.76
C GLY A 143 -10.68 -3.85 -16.88
N LYS A 144 -9.62 -3.70 -17.71
CA LYS A 144 -9.26 -4.66 -18.77
C LYS A 144 -8.52 -5.84 -18.14
N ALA A 145 -9.06 -7.05 -18.33
CA ALA A 145 -8.41 -8.29 -17.92
C ALA A 145 -7.31 -8.70 -18.91
N TYR A 146 -6.16 -9.12 -18.38
CA TYR A 146 -5.05 -9.70 -19.16
C TYR A 146 -5.09 -11.23 -19.09
N PRO A 147 -4.43 -11.95 -20.03
CA PRO A 147 -4.42 -13.41 -20.04
C PRO A 147 -3.90 -13.98 -18.71
N ARG A 148 -4.62 -14.94 -18.17
CA ARG A 148 -4.24 -15.62 -16.91
C ARG A 148 -2.88 -16.29 -17.01
N ARG A 149 -2.18 -16.34 -15.91
CA ARG A 149 -0.92 -17.09 -15.69
C ARG A 149 -1.10 -18.05 -14.54
N VAL A 150 -0.18 -18.97 -14.37
CA VAL A 150 -0.17 -19.92 -13.25
C VAL A 150 1.19 -19.88 -12.60
N SER A 151 1.22 -19.73 -11.26
CA SER A 151 2.42 -19.71 -10.45
C SER A 151 2.12 -20.17 -9.04
N ASN A 152 3.09 -20.83 -8.40
CA ASN A 152 3.09 -21.14 -6.97
C ASN A 152 1.81 -21.84 -6.46
N LYS A 153 1.26 -22.78 -7.25
CA LYS A 153 0.13 -23.59 -6.81
C LYS A 153 0.45 -24.32 -5.52
N GLY A 154 -0.45 -24.24 -4.54
CA GLY A 154 -0.31 -24.89 -3.22
C GLY A 154 0.48 -24.07 -2.21
N PHE A 155 1.11 -22.95 -2.60
CA PHE A 155 1.83 -22.07 -1.68
C PHE A 155 0.84 -21.37 -0.72
N THR A 156 1.33 -21.04 0.48
CA THR A 156 0.58 -20.25 1.47
C THR A 156 1.45 -19.11 1.95
N ILE A 157 0.95 -17.89 1.85
CA ILE A 157 1.61 -16.72 2.41
C ILE A 157 1.35 -16.73 3.92
N LEU A 158 2.41 -16.90 4.70
CA LEU A 158 2.32 -16.96 6.16
C LEU A 158 2.29 -15.54 6.76
N ALA A 159 1.58 -15.39 7.86
CA ALA A 159 1.64 -14.21 8.71
C ALA A 159 2.82 -14.36 9.73
N PRO A 160 3.38 -13.23 10.23
CA PRO A 160 3.10 -11.86 9.82
C PRO A 160 3.76 -11.49 8.49
N TYR A 161 3.14 -10.57 7.76
CA TYR A 161 3.72 -9.99 6.55
C TYR A 161 3.76 -8.46 6.65
N SER A 162 4.78 -7.86 6.00
CA SER A 162 4.94 -6.43 5.87
C SER A 162 4.38 -5.97 4.53
N ILE A 163 3.57 -4.91 4.52
CA ILE A 163 3.03 -4.30 3.29
C ILE A 163 3.56 -2.89 3.17
N ILE A 164 4.23 -2.59 2.05
CA ILE A 164 4.87 -1.31 1.77
C ILE A 164 4.34 -0.73 0.45
N LEU A 165 4.01 0.56 0.47
CA LEU A 165 3.76 1.36 -0.75
C LEU A 165 4.93 2.30 -1.01
N GLY A 166 5.26 2.47 -2.28
CA GLY A 166 6.30 3.41 -2.73
C GLY A 166 7.72 2.85 -2.75
N GLN A 167 7.96 1.65 -2.20
CA GLN A 167 9.24 0.95 -2.20
C GLN A 167 9.05 -0.54 -2.52
N GLU A 168 10.11 -1.15 -3.03
CA GLU A 168 10.26 -2.59 -3.14
C GLU A 168 11.09 -3.08 -1.96
N GLN A 169 10.70 -4.21 -1.33
CA GLN A 169 11.35 -4.76 -0.16
C GLN A 169 12.35 -5.84 -0.56
N ASP A 170 13.65 -5.63 -0.29
CA ASP A 170 14.69 -6.67 -0.38
C ASP A 170 14.89 -7.41 0.97
N SER A 171 14.07 -7.04 1.97
CA SER A 171 13.99 -7.70 3.28
C SER A 171 12.69 -7.31 3.97
N TYR A 172 12.27 -8.05 4.98
CA TYR A 172 11.05 -7.74 5.73
C TYR A 172 11.04 -6.31 6.29
N GLY A 173 10.23 -5.44 5.70
CA GLY A 173 10.08 -4.03 6.08
C GLY A 173 11.27 -3.13 5.71
N GLY A 174 12.17 -3.56 4.81
CA GLY A 174 13.38 -2.80 4.50
C GLY A 174 14.13 -3.26 3.24
N GLY A 175 15.41 -2.89 3.15
CA GLY A 175 16.27 -3.22 2.01
C GLY A 175 16.03 -2.37 0.76
N PHE A 176 15.41 -1.19 0.91
CA PHE A 176 14.93 -0.37 -0.21
C PHE A 176 16.02 0.18 -1.11
N ASP A 177 15.80 0.12 -2.44
CA ASP A 177 16.62 0.78 -3.46
C ASP A 177 15.86 2.00 -4.02
N ALA A 178 16.48 3.19 -3.95
CA ALA A 178 15.91 4.42 -4.49
C ALA A 178 15.53 4.31 -5.96
N LYS A 179 16.26 3.53 -6.76
CA LYS A 179 15.99 3.34 -8.20
C LYS A 179 14.72 2.54 -8.47
N GLN A 180 14.24 1.77 -7.50
CA GLN A 180 13.00 1.02 -7.57
C GLN A 180 11.83 1.78 -6.92
N SER A 181 12.11 2.93 -6.28
CA SER A 181 11.11 3.72 -5.58
C SER A 181 10.07 4.31 -6.53
N PHE A 182 8.85 4.44 -6.02
CA PHE A 182 7.78 5.15 -6.70
C PHE A 182 7.92 6.67 -6.53
N VAL A 183 7.54 7.43 -7.55
CA VAL A 183 7.38 8.89 -7.50
C VAL A 183 6.05 9.23 -8.17
N GLY A 184 5.19 9.99 -7.50
CA GLY A 184 3.84 10.29 -7.97
C GLY A 184 2.79 10.10 -6.89
N GLU A 185 1.58 9.75 -7.28
CA GLU A 185 0.43 9.60 -6.40
C GLU A 185 -0.07 8.16 -6.37
N ILE A 186 -0.32 7.62 -5.16
CA ILE A 186 -0.99 6.33 -4.94
C ILE A 186 -2.27 6.59 -4.14
N SER A 187 -3.37 5.98 -4.57
CA SER A 187 -4.66 6.05 -3.88
C SER A 187 -5.49 4.77 -4.05
N ASP A 188 -6.62 4.72 -3.35
CA ASP A 188 -7.66 3.68 -3.44
C ASP A 188 -7.07 2.27 -3.30
N VAL A 189 -6.17 2.11 -2.31
CA VAL A 189 -5.53 0.83 -2.03
C VAL A 189 -6.49 -0.04 -1.22
N HIS A 190 -6.82 -1.18 -1.79
CA HIS A 190 -7.67 -2.18 -1.17
C HIS A 190 -7.08 -3.57 -1.31
N MET A 191 -7.25 -4.40 -0.29
CA MET A 191 -6.88 -5.82 -0.32
C MET A 191 -8.01 -6.66 0.24
N TRP A 192 -8.24 -7.82 -0.39
CA TRP A 192 -9.20 -8.85 0.01
C TRP A 192 -8.48 -10.17 0.19
N ASP A 193 -8.91 -11.00 1.11
CA ASP A 193 -8.44 -12.37 1.35
C ASP A 193 -9.11 -13.42 0.43
N TYR A 194 -9.70 -12.96 -0.67
CA TYR A 194 -10.34 -13.78 -1.70
C TYR A 194 -10.14 -13.20 -3.10
N VAL A 195 -10.37 -14.03 -4.12
CA VAL A 195 -10.32 -13.60 -5.52
C VAL A 195 -11.60 -12.88 -5.88
N LEU A 196 -11.47 -11.65 -6.35
CA LEU A 196 -12.59 -10.86 -6.85
C LEU A 196 -13.09 -11.37 -8.20
N THR A 197 -14.40 -11.32 -8.40
CA THR A 197 -15.02 -11.54 -9.71
C THR A 197 -14.81 -10.35 -10.64
N PHE A 198 -15.10 -10.50 -11.93
CA PHE A 198 -15.04 -9.39 -12.88
C PHE A 198 -16.01 -8.24 -12.49
N GLU A 199 -17.19 -8.58 -11.99
CA GLU A 199 -18.16 -7.59 -11.50
C GLU A 199 -17.62 -6.85 -10.28
N ASP A 200 -16.98 -7.57 -9.34
CA ASP A 200 -16.34 -6.96 -8.18
C ASP A 200 -15.22 -5.98 -8.58
N ILE A 201 -14.38 -6.34 -9.58
CA ILE A 201 -13.34 -5.44 -10.10
C ILE A 201 -13.96 -4.13 -10.63
N ASN A 202 -15.09 -4.20 -11.33
CA ASN A 202 -15.80 -3.01 -11.81
C ASN A 202 -16.40 -2.19 -10.64
N ASN A 203 -16.88 -2.86 -9.58
CA ASN A 203 -17.38 -2.19 -8.38
C ASN A 203 -16.24 -1.50 -7.61
N VAL A 204 -15.03 -2.09 -7.55
CA VAL A 204 -13.84 -1.44 -6.99
C VAL A 204 -13.45 -0.22 -7.82
N LEU A 205 -13.42 -0.37 -9.14
CA LEU A 205 -13.10 0.72 -10.08
C LEU A 205 -14.05 1.91 -9.94
N SER A 206 -15.31 1.63 -9.57
CA SER A 206 -16.35 2.64 -9.31
C SER A 206 -16.40 3.11 -7.84
N ASN A 207 -15.42 2.74 -7.01
CA ASN A 207 -15.31 3.09 -5.59
C ASN A 207 -16.51 2.62 -4.73
N VAL A 208 -17.19 1.55 -5.15
CA VAL A 208 -18.36 0.99 -4.44
C VAL A 208 -17.94 -0.12 -3.47
N LYS A 209 -16.88 -0.88 -3.78
CA LYS A 209 -16.45 -2.04 -3.00
C LYS A 209 -15.14 -1.76 -2.26
N ASN A 210 -15.14 -1.96 -0.93
CA ASN A 210 -13.98 -1.78 -0.07
C ASN A 210 -13.32 -3.13 0.26
N GLY A 211 -12.01 -3.10 0.57
CA GLY A 211 -11.25 -4.25 1.04
C GLY A 211 -11.65 -4.71 2.44
N ASN A 212 -11.41 -5.98 2.75
CA ASN A 212 -11.60 -6.55 4.09
C ASN A 212 -10.27 -6.84 4.81
N VAL A 213 -9.13 -6.79 4.12
CA VAL A 213 -7.78 -6.89 4.70
C VAL A 213 -7.14 -5.51 4.79
N VAL A 214 -7.21 -4.74 3.70
CA VAL A 214 -6.83 -3.32 3.65
C VAL A 214 -7.97 -2.55 3.01
N SER A 215 -8.45 -1.52 3.67
CA SER A 215 -9.51 -0.63 3.17
C SER A 215 -9.04 0.82 3.16
N TRP A 216 -9.15 1.49 2.00
CA TRP A 216 -8.75 2.89 1.87
C TRP A 216 -9.61 3.84 2.74
N LYS A 217 -10.87 3.51 2.96
CA LYS A 217 -11.80 4.30 3.78
C LYS A 217 -11.63 4.09 5.30
N SER A 218 -10.83 3.10 5.70
CA SER A 218 -10.52 2.80 7.10
C SER A 218 -9.06 2.36 7.24
N LEU A 219 -8.15 3.20 6.71
CA LEU A 219 -6.76 2.81 6.54
C LEU A 219 -5.95 2.96 7.83
N TRP A 220 -5.27 1.89 8.23
CA TRP A 220 -4.22 1.91 9.24
C TRP A 220 -2.87 1.94 8.55
N TYR A 221 -2.08 2.99 8.79
CA TYR A 221 -0.77 3.14 8.16
C TYR A 221 0.24 3.89 9.00
N GLU A 222 1.51 3.73 8.67
CA GLU A 222 2.62 4.55 9.14
C GLU A 222 3.33 5.18 7.94
N SER A 223 3.55 6.49 7.98
CA SER A 223 4.33 7.19 6.98
C SER A 223 5.78 7.35 7.45
N LYS A 224 6.73 7.09 6.57
CA LYS A 224 8.17 7.29 6.79
C LYS A 224 8.74 8.18 5.69
N GLY A 225 9.73 8.99 6.09
CA GLY A 225 10.37 9.94 5.19
C GLY A 225 9.43 11.05 4.73
N GLU A 226 9.58 11.44 3.48
CA GLU A 226 8.84 12.56 2.88
C GLU A 226 7.71 12.00 2.00
N VAL A 227 6.56 11.73 2.61
CA VAL A 227 5.31 11.36 1.93
C VAL A 227 4.21 12.29 2.46
N PHE A 228 3.41 12.83 1.55
CA PHE A 228 2.34 13.76 1.90
C PHE A 228 0.97 13.16 1.63
N VAL A 229 0.03 13.39 2.52
CA VAL A 229 -1.39 13.15 2.26
C VAL A 229 -1.95 14.40 1.61
N GLN A 230 -2.51 14.27 0.40
CA GLN A 230 -3.06 15.38 -0.38
C GLN A 230 -4.48 15.05 -0.86
N PRO A 231 -5.34 16.05 -1.10
CA PRO A 231 -6.61 15.86 -1.78
C PRO A 231 -6.39 15.28 -3.19
N LYS A 232 -7.22 14.33 -3.58
CA LYS A 232 -7.25 13.79 -4.93
C LYS A 232 -7.82 14.84 -5.88
N LEU A 233 -7.05 15.25 -6.88
CA LEU A 233 -7.44 16.35 -7.79
C LEU A 233 -8.40 15.89 -8.89
N GLN A 234 -8.27 14.65 -9.34
CA GLN A 234 -9.05 14.09 -10.44
C GLN A 234 -9.66 12.75 -10.06
N CYS A 235 -10.96 12.64 -10.25
CA CYS A 235 -11.68 11.39 -10.18
C CYS A 235 -12.02 10.90 -11.59
N THR A 236 -12.21 9.58 -11.73
CA THR A 236 -12.58 8.98 -13.01
C THR A 236 -13.92 8.30 -12.91
N SER A 237 -14.77 8.47 -13.92
CA SER A 237 -15.93 7.61 -14.14
C SER A 237 -15.73 6.81 -15.42
N TRP A 238 -16.26 5.58 -15.43
CA TRP A 238 -16.25 4.71 -16.59
C TRP A 238 -17.61 4.78 -17.27
N GLY A 239 -17.66 5.44 -18.44
CA GLY A 239 -18.78 5.33 -19.35
C GLY A 239 -18.68 4.05 -20.20
N TYR A 240 -19.72 3.71 -20.95
CA TYR A 240 -19.80 2.48 -21.76
C TYR A 240 -18.66 2.31 -22.81
N SER A 241 -17.91 3.36 -23.13
CA SER A 241 -16.81 3.30 -24.10
C SER A 241 -15.65 4.27 -23.87
N THR A 242 -15.74 5.19 -22.92
CA THR A 242 -14.69 6.19 -22.69
C THR A 242 -14.53 6.48 -21.21
N ARG A 243 -13.27 6.69 -20.80
CA ARG A 243 -12.91 7.21 -19.49
C ARG A 243 -13.17 8.71 -19.44
N GLN A 244 -13.86 9.18 -18.42
CA GLN A 244 -14.07 10.60 -18.18
C GLN A 244 -13.37 11.02 -16.89
N TYR A 245 -12.64 12.12 -16.95
CA TYR A 245 -12.02 12.77 -15.79
C TYR A 245 -12.90 13.93 -15.33
N TYR A 246 -13.08 14.06 -14.03
CA TYR A 246 -13.80 15.17 -13.41
C TYR A 246 -13.13 15.56 -12.09
N PRO A 247 -13.31 16.80 -11.59
CA PRO A 247 -12.81 17.19 -10.27
C PRO A 247 -13.46 16.34 -9.19
N CYS A 248 -12.68 15.91 -8.19
CA CYS A 248 -13.22 15.24 -7.02
C CYS A 248 -13.94 16.30 -6.14
N SER A 249 -15.25 16.28 -6.14
CA SER A 249 -16.09 17.18 -5.32
C SER A 249 -16.40 16.59 -3.95
#